data_9084a00748e5de6cc7774344331f122e
#
_entry.id   9084a00748e5de6cc7774344331f122e
#
_cell.length_a   1.000
_cell.length_b   1.000
_cell.length_c   1.000
_cell.angle_alpha   90.00
_cell.angle_beta   90.00
_cell.angle_gamma   90.00
#
_symmetry.space_group_name_H-M   'P 1'
#
loop_
_entity.id
_entity.type
_entity.pdbx_description
1 polymer ?
#
loop_
_entity_poly.entity_id
_entity_poly.type
_entity_poly.pdbx_seq_one_letter_code
_entity_poly.pdbx_strand_id
1 'polypeptide(L)'
;MRLPLPVRVADHEPLLDCSYFDAGLCRSCTLLKTPQDTQLAGKQALAESLLAPFAGRADVWEAPWASSREAFRNKVKLVVTGTATKPNLGIIGPGGRGQDLRDCPLPTPGIQLATPALAQFIAECGFRPYDHTNDRGVLKFVIVTESPTGELMIRFVARRRGVRGMLFKMLGRLRELVPAARVVSLNVQPERKAVLEGSEEILISAQSTLPMTLDVSGQPVTLNLRPQSFFQTNTDAAQVLYSRAVEWVHDVVGSSSRRSGSLRGAAKPVTAWDLYCGVGGFGLALAGAGMRVIGVEAQEQAVGAARESVEEMRAAGLDVEADFVAADATEWARAESSRQGAGPGVMRAGGLGAGPDVVVVNPPRRGIGRDLAEWIAGSGVDTVLYSSCNVRSMAADLAAMRDFEVVKAQVVDMFAHTEHFETVALLKRARG
;
A
#
# COMPACT_ATOMS: atom_id res chain seq x y z
N MET A 1 20.48 -3.44 14.14
CA MET A 1 19.49 -2.96 15.10
C MET A 1 18.34 -3.97 15.03
N ARG A 2 17.84 -4.51 16.14
CA ARG A 2 16.76 -5.52 16.11
C ARG A 2 15.47 -4.80 15.77
N LEU A 3 14.65 -5.33 14.85
CA LEU A 3 13.26 -4.90 14.65
C LEU A 3 12.58 -4.78 16.02
N PRO A 4 11.68 -3.81 16.23
CA PRO A 4 10.89 -3.79 17.45
C PRO A 4 10.23 -5.15 17.60
N LEU A 5 10.48 -5.79 18.75
CA LEU A 5 9.86 -7.06 19.08
C LEU A 5 8.35 -6.89 18.98
N PRO A 6 7.59 -7.94 18.57
CA PRO A 6 6.14 -7.89 18.61
C PRO A 6 5.72 -7.42 20.00
N VAL A 7 4.93 -6.36 20.05
CA VAL A 7 4.38 -5.86 21.31
C VAL A 7 3.63 -7.02 21.94
N ARG A 8 4.13 -7.56 23.06
CA ARG A 8 3.35 -8.49 23.88
C ARG A 8 2.19 -7.67 24.41
N VAL A 9 1.00 -7.90 23.86
CA VAL A 9 -0.22 -7.33 24.41
C VAL A 9 -0.40 -7.91 25.81
N ALA A 10 -0.39 -7.07 26.82
CA ALA A 10 -0.63 -7.49 28.18
C ALA A 10 -2.08 -7.98 28.31
N ASP A 11 -2.32 -9.02 29.10
CA ASP A 11 -3.61 -9.73 29.25
C ASP A 11 -4.81 -8.86 29.67
N HIS A 12 -4.67 -7.53 29.79
CA HIS A 12 -5.71 -6.60 30.24
C HIS A 12 -5.65 -5.22 29.55
N GLU A 13 -5.20 -5.11 28.31
CA GLU A 13 -5.31 -3.82 27.64
C GLU A 13 -6.79 -3.41 27.47
N PRO A 14 -7.18 -2.19 27.89
CA PRO A 14 -8.55 -1.73 27.76
C PRO A 14 -8.94 -1.68 26.26
N LEU A 15 -10.20 -2.01 25.95
CA LEU A 15 -10.74 -1.85 24.59
C LEU A 15 -10.64 -0.40 24.16
N LEU A 16 -10.46 -0.15 22.85
CA LEU A 16 -10.48 1.21 22.31
C LEU A 16 -11.87 1.83 22.56
N ASP A 17 -11.89 2.95 23.27
CA ASP A 17 -13.12 3.73 23.48
C ASP A 17 -13.45 4.54 22.23
N CYS A 18 -14.71 4.48 21.78
CA CYS A 18 -15.17 5.20 20.59
C CYS A 18 -16.64 5.61 20.72
N SER A 19 -16.85 6.87 21.05
CA SER A 19 -18.19 7.45 21.18
C SER A 19 -19.06 7.29 19.94
N TYR A 20 -18.50 7.34 18.76
CA TYR A 20 -19.23 7.12 17.49
C TYR A 20 -19.74 5.68 17.36
N PHE A 21 -18.93 4.69 17.79
CA PHE A 21 -19.34 3.29 17.78
C PHE A 21 -20.43 3.04 18.82
N ASP A 22 -20.25 3.54 20.03
CA ASP A 22 -21.19 3.32 21.14
C ASP A 22 -22.54 3.99 20.86
N ALA A 23 -22.55 5.18 20.25
CA ALA A 23 -23.75 5.87 19.80
C ALA A 23 -24.38 5.25 18.52
N GLY A 24 -23.78 4.23 17.93
CA GLY A 24 -24.30 3.64 16.68
C GLY A 24 -24.13 4.49 15.43
N LEU A 25 -23.34 5.56 15.48
CA LEU A 25 -23.14 6.51 14.39
C LEU A 25 -22.13 6.01 13.34
N CYS A 26 -21.16 5.19 13.78
CA CYS A 26 -20.15 4.55 12.92
C CYS A 26 -20.02 3.07 13.26
N ARG A 27 -19.89 2.21 12.24
CA ARG A 27 -19.72 0.76 12.36
C ARG A 27 -18.55 0.23 11.53
N SER A 28 -17.60 1.12 11.18
CA SER A 28 -16.44 0.73 10.35
C SER A 28 -15.48 -0.21 11.08
N CYS A 29 -15.39 -0.11 12.41
CA CYS A 29 -14.55 -0.96 13.26
C CYS A 29 -15.36 -2.19 13.74
N THR A 30 -15.50 -3.22 12.90
CA THR A 30 -16.38 -4.37 13.16
C THR A 30 -15.96 -5.19 14.38
N LEU A 31 -14.67 -5.17 14.75
CA LEU A 31 -14.10 -5.91 15.86
C LEU A 31 -13.74 -5.02 17.08
N LEU A 32 -14.25 -3.77 17.15
CA LEU A 32 -13.85 -2.81 18.18
C LEU A 32 -14.04 -3.32 19.62
N LYS A 33 -15.07 -4.13 19.86
CA LYS A 33 -15.38 -4.68 21.17
C LYS A 33 -14.73 -6.05 21.44
N THR A 34 -13.79 -6.45 20.58
CA THR A 34 -12.99 -7.67 20.74
C THR A 34 -11.56 -7.27 21.15
N PRO A 35 -10.96 -7.87 22.16
CA PRO A 35 -9.56 -7.65 22.53
C PRO A 35 -8.61 -7.86 21.35
N GLN A 36 -7.53 -7.09 21.25
CA GLN A 36 -6.66 -7.10 20.07
C GLN A 36 -5.94 -8.43 19.88
N ASP A 37 -5.52 -9.08 20.96
CA ASP A 37 -4.94 -10.42 20.94
C ASP A 37 -5.91 -11.47 20.36
N THR A 38 -7.19 -11.38 20.74
CA THR A 38 -8.27 -12.23 20.18
C THR A 38 -8.51 -11.93 18.68
N GLN A 39 -8.48 -10.64 18.27
CA GLN A 39 -8.56 -10.27 16.85
C GLN A 39 -7.40 -10.89 16.07
N LEU A 40 -6.17 -10.77 16.57
CA LEU A 40 -4.95 -11.32 15.95
C LEU A 40 -5.00 -12.84 15.87
N ALA A 41 -5.35 -13.51 16.94
CA ALA A 41 -5.49 -14.97 16.98
C ALA A 41 -6.50 -15.46 15.94
N GLY A 42 -7.64 -14.77 15.79
CA GLY A 42 -8.63 -15.10 14.76
C GLY A 42 -8.13 -14.89 13.34
N LYS A 43 -7.39 -13.81 13.07
CA LYS A 43 -6.76 -13.52 11.77
C LYS A 43 -5.68 -14.56 11.43
N GLN A 44 -4.84 -14.90 12.41
CA GLN A 44 -3.81 -15.93 12.27
C GLN A 44 -4.44 -17.29 11.96
N ALA A 45 -5.41 -17.74 12.77
CA ALA A 45 -6.08 -19.02 12.59
C ALA A 45 -6.75 -19.15 11.19
N LEU A 46 -7.36 -18.05 10.69
CA LEU A 46 -7.93 -18.02 9.35
C LEU A 46 -6.86 -18.19 8.27
N ALA A 47 -5.75 -17.47 8.39
CA ALA A 47 -4.65 -17.55 7.44
C ALA A 47 -4.00 -18.95 7.44
N GLU A 48 -3.73 -19.51 8.62
CA GLU A 48 -3.21 -20.86 8.81
C GLU A 48 -4.12 -21.91 8.17
N SER A 49 -5.42 -21.85 8.44
CA SER A 49 -6.40 -22.80 7.89
C SER A 49 -6.45 -22.79 6.37
N LEU A 50 -6.38 -21.59 5.75
CA LEU A 50 -6.46 -21.44 4.29
C LEU A 50 -5.17 -21.81 3.58
N LEU A 51 -4.02 -21.60 4.22
CA LEU A 51 -2.71 -21.87 3.63
C LEU A 51 -2.12 -23.24 4.04
N ALA A 52 -2.75 -23.95 4.97
CA ALA A 52 -2.31 -25.29 5.41
C ALA A 52 -2.07 -26.28 4.26
N PRO A 53 -2.91 -26.34 3.19
CA PRO A 53 -2.66 -27.26 2.07
C PRO A 53 -1.37 -26.97 1.28
N PHE A 54 -0.80 -25.79 1.45
CA PHE A 54 0.37 -25.30 0.71
C PHE A 54 1.61 -25.19 1.58
N ALA A 55 1.51 -25.45 2.89
CA ALA A 55 2.62 -25.36 3.81
C ALA A 55 3.55 -26.58 3.62
N GLY A 56 4.83 -26.35 3.29
CA GLY A 56 5.83 -27.40 3.13
C GLY A 56 6.21 -28.07 4.46
N ARG A 57 5.90 -27.40 5.60
CA ARG A 57 6.16 -27.88 6.96
C ARG A 57 5.26 -27.17 7.96
N ALA A 58 5.20 -27.64 9.23
CA ALA A 58 4.29 -27.09 10.22
C ALA A 58 4.76 -25.74 10.81
N ASP A 59 6.05 -25.42 10.76
CA ASP A 59 6.69 -24.27 11.42
C ASP A 59 6.95 -23.08 10.45
N VAL A 60 6.09 -22.88 9.46
CA VAL A 60 6.23 -21.80 8.48
C VAL A 60 5.79 -20.42 9.00
N TRP A 61 5.00 -20.40 10.06
CA TRP A 61 4.38 -19.18 10.56
C TRP A 61 5.27 -18.43 11.54
N GLU A 62 5.54 -17.17 11.26
CA GLU A 62 6.07 -16.23 12.23
C GLU A 62 4.93 -15.65 13.08
N ALA A 63 5.27 -15.15 14.28
CA ALA A 63 4.28 -14.49 15.14
C ALA A 63 3.59 -13.34 14.39
N PRO A 64 2.27 -13.20 14.51
CA PRO A 64 1.55 -12.12 13.83
C PRO A 64 2.03 -10.76 14.34
N TRP A 65 2.11 -9.79 13.43
CA TRP A 65 2.46 -8.42 13.80
C TRP A 65 1.19 -7.62 14.12
N ALA A 66 1.18 -6.97 15.29
CA ALA A 66 0.08 -6.15 15.77
C ALA A 66 0.30 -4.68 15.40
N SER A 67 -0.70 -4.03 14.80
CA SER A 67 -0.73 -2.58 14.63
C SER A 67 -0.96 -1.86 15.96
N SER A 68 -0.63 -0.56 16.00
CA SER A 68 -1.19 0.34 17.01
C SER A 68 -2.72 0.28 16.99
N ARG A 69 -3.35 0.51 18.13
CA ARG A 69 -4.82 0.48 18.27
C ARG A 69 -5.47 1.76 17.77
N GLU A 70 -4.72 2.85 17.78
CA GLU A 70 -5.13 4.20 17.37
C GLU A 70 -3.99 4.90 16.63
N ALA A 71 -4.27 6.01 15.99
CA ALA A 71 -3.31 6.87 15.30
C ALA A 71 -2.43 6.17 14.25
N PHE A 72 -2.91 5.05 13.67
CA PHE A 72 -2.16 4.28 12.68
C PHE A 72 -2.53 4.60 11.23
N ARG A 73 -3.72 5.16 11.01
CA ARG A 73 -4.26 5.34 9.65
C ARG A 73 -3.74 6.62 9.03
N ASN A 74 -2.79 6.48 8.13
CA ASN A 74 -2.14 7.58 7.41
C ASN A 74 -2.93 8.13 6.21
N LYS A 75 -4.07 7.52 5.85
CA LYS A 75 -4.93 7.98 4.74
C LYS A 75 -6.39 7.84 5.09
N VAL A 76 -7.13 8.93 4.99
CA VAL A 76 -8.58 8.96 5.22
C VAL A 76 -9.30 9.55 4.01
N LYS A 77 -10.51 9.05 3.78
CA LYS A 77 -11.46 9.63 2.84
C LYS A 77 -12.68 10.11 3.60
N LEU A 78 -12.84 11.41 3.69
CA LEU A 78 -13.90 12.08 4.42
C LEU A 78 -15.00 12.50 3.45
N VAL A 79 -16.21 11.99 3.64
CA VAL A 79 -17.39 12.46 2.92
C VAL A 79 -17.75 13.84 3.43
N VAL A 80 -17.99 14.79 2.53
CA VAL A 80 -18.42 16.15 2.89
C VAL A 80 -19.94 16.19 2.91
N THR A 81 -20.50 16.50 4.08
CA THR A 81 -21.96 16.61 4.30
C THR A 81 -22.28 17.89 5.06
N GLY A 82 -23.53 18.08 5.49
CA GLY A 82 -23.95 19.30 6.22
C GLY A 82 -24.30 20.45 5.27
N THR A 83 -23.91 21.68 5.63
CA THR A 83 -24.20 22.89 4.86
C THR A 83 -22.91 23.57 4.38
N ALA A 84 -23.01 24.56 3.49
CA ALA A 84 -21.87 25.34 3.03
C ALA A 84 -21.17 26.11 4.17
N THR A 85 -21.88 26.49 5.20
CA THR A 85 -21.36 27.25 6.36
C THR A 85 -21.00 26.36 7.54
N LYS A 86 -21.52 25.14 7.57
CA LYS A 86 -21.24 24.14 8.61
C LYS A 86 -21.08 22.76 7.98
N PRO A 87 -19.96 22.52 7.27
CA PRO A 87 -19.68 21.22 6.68
C PRO A 87 -19.28 20.22 7.76
N ASN A 88 -19.70 18.97 7.59
CA ASN A 88 -19.25 17.83 8.36
C ASN A 88 -18.29 17.02 7.51
N LEU A 89 -17.21 16.51 8.09
CA LEU A 89 -16.22 15.67 7.45
C LEU A 89 -16.20 14.28 8.12
N GLY A 90 -16.58 13.24 7.36
CA GLY A 90 -16.65 11.91 7.96
C GLY A 90 -17.17 10.85 7.00
N ILE A 91 -18.24 10.16 7.35
CA ILE A 91 -18.86 9.08 6.58
C ILE A 91 -20.35 9.29 6.36
N ILE A 92 -20.93 8.48 5.48
CA ILE A 92 -22.38 8.26 5.51
C ILE A 92 -22.63 7.12 6.50
N GLY A 93 -23.23 7.47 7.61
CA GLY A 93 -23.54 6.53 8.69
C GLY A 93 -24.79 5.68 8.42
N PRO A 94 -25.16 4.84 9.39
CA PRO A 94 -26.42 4.10 9.35
C PRO A 94 -27.61 5.05 9.11
N GLY A 95 -28.52 4.63 8.21
CA GLY A 95 -29.68 5.46 7.83
C GLY A 95 -29.38 6.55 6.78
N GLY A 96 -28.20 6.52 6.12
CA GLY A 96 -27.87 7.39 5.00
C GLY A 96 -27.54 8.83 5.38
N ARG A 97 -27.33 9.13 6.66
CA ARG A 97 -27.01 10.49 7.15
C ARG A 97 -25.50 10.69 7.24
N GLY A 98 -25.06 11.90 6.90
CA GLY A 98 -23.67 12.31 7.12
C GLY A 98 -23.32 12.34 8.61
N GLN A 99 -22.22 11.69 8.99
CA GLN A 99 -21.67 11.71 10.34
C GLN A 99 -20.32 12.42 10.29
N ASP A 100 -20.14 13.39 11.17
CA ASP A 100 -18.85 14.03 11.39
C ASP A 100 -17.95 13.08 12.21
N LEU A 101 -16.74 12.83 11.74
CA LEU A 101 -15.78 11.92 12.39
C LEU A 101 -14.48 12.65 12.77
N ARG A 102 -14.52 13.93 13.09
CA ARG A 102 -13.34 14.72 13.46
C ARG A 102 -12.58 14.17 14.68
N ASP A 103 -13.31 13.49 15.58
CA ASP A 103 -12.74 12.92 16.80
C ASP A 103 -12.50 11.39 16.66
N CYS A 104 -12.40 10.87 15.44
CA CYS A 104 -12.04 9.48 15.21
C CYS A 104 -10.59 9.24 15.66
N PRO A 105 -10.31 8.24 16.53
CA PRO A 105 -8.97 8.02 17.06
C PRO A 105 -8.02 7.30 16.08
N LEU A 106 -8.53 6.75 14.97
CA LEU A 106 -7.72 5.93 14.07
C LEU A 106 -6.76 6.70 13.16
N PRO A 107 -7.11 7.91 12.61
CA PRO A 107 -6.19 8.67 11.78
C PRO A 107 -4.95 9.10 12.55
N THR A 108 -3.85 9.27 11.83
CA THR A 108 -2.61 9.84 12.38
C THR A 108 -2.82 11.26 12.88
N PRO A 109 -1.98 11.75 13.82
CA PRO A 109 -2.20 13.04 14.50
C PRO A 109 -2.34 14.25 13.56
N GLY A 110 -1.55 14.31 12.47
CA GLY A 110 -1.64 15.43 11.52
C GLY A 110 -2.98 15.44 10.78
N ILE A 111 -3.56 14.28 10.45
CA ILE A 111 -4.89 14.17 9.87
C ILE A 111 -5.96 14.59 10.89
N GLN A 112 -5.83 14.16 12.16
CA GLN A 112 -6.78 14.57 13.22
C GLN A 112 -6.80 16.10 13.39
N LEU A 113 -5.62 16.72 13.45
CA LEU A 113 -5.47 18.18 13.56
C LEU A 113 -5.99 18.91 12.31
N ALA A 114 -5.75 18.37 11.12
CA ALA A 114 -6.18 18.99 9.87
C ALA A 114 -7.69 18.90 9.64
N THR A 115 -8.39 17.89 10.14
CA THR A 115 -9.82 17.67 9.83
C THR A 115 -10.72 18.85 10.23
N PRO A 116 -10.67 19.41 11.45
CA PRO A 116 -11.47 20.60 11.80
C PRO A 116 -11.05 21.84 11.00
N ALA A 117 -9.76 22.04 10.72
CA ALA A 117 -9.26 23.15 9.92
C ALA A 117 -9.73 23.05 8.45
N LEU A 118 -9.82 21.87 7.89
CA LEU A 118 -10.38 21.61 6.56
C LEU A 118 -11.90 21.91 6.52
N ALA A 119 -12.63 21.57 7.56
CA ALA A 119 -14.05 21.96 7.66
C ALA A 119 -14.20 23.48 7.67
N GLN A 120 -13.38 24.20 8.43
CA GLN A 120 -13.35 25.66 8.42
C GLN A 120 -13.02 26.21 7.03
N PHE A 121 -11.97 25.70 6.37
CA PHE A 121 -11.57 26.12 5.02
C PHE A 121 -12.70 25.93 4.00
N ILE A 122 -13.39 24.79 4.03
CA ILE A 122 -14.53 24.49 3.14
C ILE A 122 -15.67 25.50 3.36
N ALA A 123 -15.95 25.87 4.62
CA ALA A 123 -16.95 26.88 4.96
C ALA A 123 -16.54 28.26 4.45
N GLU A 124 -15.28 28.68 4.63
CA GLU A 124 -14.74 29.95 4.12
C GLU A 124 -14.78 30.03 2.59
N CYS A 125 -14.56 28.91 1.88
CA CYS A 125 -14.72 28.82 0.43
C CYS A 125 -16.17 28.83 -0.04
N GLY A 126 -17.14 28.62 0.85
CA GLY A 126 -18.56 28.52 0.51
C GLY A 126 -18.91 27.27 -0.34
N PHE A 127 -18.09 26.22 -0.28
CA PHE A 127 -18.33 25.00 -1.04
C PHE A 127 -19.52 24.24 -0.48
N ARG A 128 -20.57 24.07 -1.31
CA ARG A 128 -21.72 23.26 -0.94
C ARG A 128 -21.39 21.79 -0.96
N PRO A 129 -21.63 21.05 0.14
CA PRO A 129 -21.56 19.59 0.14
C PRO A 129 -22.45 19.00 -0.96
N TYR A 130 -21.96 17.97 -1.64
CA TYR A 130 -22.71 17.28 -2.68
C TYR A 130 -23.73 16.32 -2.07
N ASP A 131 -24.99 16.53 -2.41
CA ASP A 131 -26.08 15.64 -2.05
C ASP A 131 -26.50 14.82 -3.28
N HIS A 132 -26.25 13.51 -3.22
CA HIS A 132 -26.53 12.56 -4.29
C HIS A 132 -28.03 12.33 -4.51
N THR A 133 -28.89 12.64 -3.52
CA THR A 133 -30.34 12.41 -3.61
C THR A 133 -31.00 13.42 -4.53
N ASN A 134 -30.59 14.68 -4.45
CA ASN A 134 -31.16 15.80 -5.23
C ASN A 134 -30.20 16.35 -6.30
N ASP A 135 -28.99 15.76 -6.44
CA ASP A 135 -27.95 16.18 -7.39
C ASP A 135 -27.50 17.63 -7.22
N ARG A 136 -27.51 18.14 -5.99
CA ARG A 136 -27.09 19.51 -5.66
C ARG A 136 -25.79 19.54 -4.89
N GLY A 137 -25.11 20.69 -4.95
CA GLY A 137 -23.80 20.85 -4.33
C GLY A 137 -22.66 20.46 -5.25
N VAL A 138 -21.44 20.56 -4.76
CA VAL A 138 -20.25 20.43 -5.60
C VAL A 138 -19.15 19.57 -4.96
N LEU A 139 -18.91 19.68 -3.65
CA LEU A 139 -17.82 19.01 -2.97
C LEU A 139 -18.29 17.67 -2.39
N LYS A 140 -17.66 16.57 -2.85
CA LYS A 140 -18.04 15.20 -2.48
C LYS A 140 -17.21 14.65 -1.32
N PHE A 141 -15.89 14.75 -1.47
CA PHE A 141 -14.95 14.17 -0.52
C PHE A 141 -13.76 15.10 -0.31
N VAL A 142 -13.11 14.93 0.84
CA VAL A 142 -11.72 15.33 1.04
C VAL A 142 -10.93 14.06 1.38
N ILE A 143 -9.85 13.82 0.65
CA ILE A 143 -8.93 12.71 0.92
C ILE A 143 -7.67 13.32 1.47
N VAL A 144 -7.25 12.87 2.65
CA VAL A 144 -6.02 13.35 3.30
C VAL A 144 -5.08 12.16 3.48
N THR A 145 -3.82 12.34 3.09
CA THR A 145 -2.74 11.39 3.33
C THR A 145 -1.65 12.10 4.09
N GLU A 146 -1.13 11.48 5.15
CA GLU A 146 -0.03 11.98 5.97
C GLU A 146 1.24 11.17 5.73
N SER A 147 2.36 11.87 5.52
CA SER A 147 3.68 11.25 5.45
C SER A 147 4.23 10.97 6.86
N PRO A 148 5.24 10.10 6.99
CA PRO A 148 5.92 9.87 8.27
C PRO A 148 6.56 11.13 8.88
N THR A 149 6.82 12.15 8.05
CA THR A 149 7.34 13.45 8.48
C THR A 149 6.26 14.46 8.88
N GLY A 150 4.97 14.06 8.83
CA GLY A 150 3.83 14.89 9.18
C GLY A 150 3.36 15.83 8.07
N GLU A 151 3.91 15.75 6.85
CA GLU A 151 3.42 16.51 5.71
C GLU A 151 2.13 15.90 5.15
N LEU A 152 1.24 16.74 4.64
CA LEU A 152 -0.08 16.31 4.17
C LEU A 152 -0.26 16.49 2.66
N MET A 153 -0.85 15.48 2.04
CA MET A 153 -1.50 15.58 0.74
C MET A 153 -3.02 15.69 0.93
N ILE A 154 -3.59 16.77 0.44
CA ILE A 154 -5.02 17.09 0.57
C ILE A 154 -5.65 17.11 -0.82
N ARG A 155 -6.59 16.21 -1.07
CA ARG A 155 -7.29 16.08 -2.34
C ARG A 155 -8.77 16.43 -2.16
N PHE A 156 -9.20 17.48 -2.82
CA PHE A 156 -10.62 17.84 -2.89
C PHE A 156 -11.25 17.09 -4.06
N VAL A 157 -12.26 16.29 -3.81
CA VAL A 157 -13.00 15.59 -4.85
C VAL A 157 -14.31 16.32 -5.09
N ALA A 158 -14.42 16.94 -6.25
CA ALA A 158 -15.57 17.76 -6.59
C ALA A 158 -16.25 17.28 -7.89
N ARG A 159 -17.54 17.57 -8.00
CA ARG A 159 -18.32 17.22 -9.18
C ARG A 159 -17.93 17.99 -10.43
N ARG A 160 -17.36 19.19 -10.28
CA ARG A 160 -17.08 20.13 -11.39
C ARG A 160 -15.76 20.85 -11.20
N ARG A 161 -15.09 21.15 -12.33
CA ARG A 161 -13.86 21.96 -12.34
C ARG A 161 -14.03 23.37 -11.79
N GLY A 162 -15.25 23.89 -11.71
CA GLY A 162 -15.52 25.28 -11.33
C GLY A 162 -15.00 25.69 -9.94
N VAL A 163 -14.71 24.71 -9.04
CA VAL A 163 -14.12 25.00 -7.73
C VAL A 163 -12.61 25.31 -7.81
N ARG A 164 -11.94 24.99 -8.93
CA ARG A 164 -10.49 25.18 -9.12
C ARG A 164 -10.04 26.60 -8.82
N GLY A 165 -10.72 27.59 -9.39
CA GLY A 165 -10.35 29.01 -9.23
C GLY A 165 -10.38 29.45 -7.76
N MET A 166 -11.39 28.99 -7.00
CA MET A 166 -11.48 29.28 -5.56
C MET A 166 -10.37 28.56 -4.78
N LEU A 167 -10.04 27.31 -5.08
CA LEU A 167 -8.96 26.59 -4.43
C LEU A 167 -7.60 27.28 -4.65
N PHE A 168 -7.31 27.74 -5.88
CA PHE A 168 -6.10 28.52 -6.15
C PHE A 168 -6.07 29.83 -5.38
N LYS A 169 -7.18 30.60 -5.38
CA LYS A 169 -7.28 31.86 -4.65
C LYS A 169 -7.07 31.69 -3.15
N MET A 170 -7.59 30.60 -2.60
CA MET A 170 -7.58 30.32 -1.16
C MET A 170 -6.43 29.42 -0.70
N LEU A 171 -5.48 29.06 -1.58
CA LEU A 171 -4.37 28.17 -1.23
C LEU A 171 -3.51 28.72 -0.08
N GLY A 172 -3.24 30.03 -0.06
CA GLY A 172 -2.56 30.69 1.05
C GLY A 172 -3.30 30.49 2.36
N ARG A 173 -4.62 30.73 2.33
CA ARG A 173 -5.48 30.54 3.51
C ARG A 173 -5.52 29.08 3.98
N LEU A 174 -5.55 28.11 3.05
CA LEU A 174 -5.45 26.70 3.41
C LEU A 174 -4.15 26.41 4.17
N ARG A 175 -3.02 26.94 3.72
CA ARG A 175 -1.72 26.76 4.37
C ARG A 175 -1.58 27.45 5.72
N GLU A 176 -2.31 28.54 5.94
CA GLU A 176 -2.41 29.16 7.27
C GLU A 176 -3.18 28.24 8.25
N LEU A 177 -4.26 27.63 7.80
CA LEU A 177 -5.09 26.74 8.62
C LEU A 177 -4.46 25.36 8.79
N VAL A 178 -3.77 24.86 7.77
CA VAL A 178 -3.11 23.55 7.72
C VAL A 178 -1.67 23.74 7.22
N PRO A 179 -0.73 24.17 8.08
CA PRO A 179 0.67 24.43 7.67
C PRO A 179 1.37 23.23 7.04
N ALA A 180 0.98 22.03 7.42
CA ALA A 180 1.49 20.76 6.88
C ALA A 180 1.04 20.45 5.44
N ALA A 181 0.15 21.25 4.83
CA ALA A 181 -0.37 21.02 3.47
C ALA A 181 0.72 21.20 2.40
N ARG A 182 1.38 20.11 2.03
CA ARG A 182 2.42 20.06 1.00
C ARG A 182 1.82 19.94 -0.40
N VAL A 183 0.99 18.94 -0.62
CA VAL A 183 0.34 18.68 -1.91
C VAL A 183 -1.14 18.95 -1.78
N VAL A 184 -1.65 19.79 -2.68
CA VAL A 184 -3.09 20.09 -2.77
C VAL A 184 -3.54 19.87 -4.18
N SER A 185 -4.62 19.11 -4.37
CA SER A 185 -5.19 18.83 -5.69
C SER A 185 -6.70 18.85 -5.70
N LEU A 186 -7.26 18.95 -6.89
CA LEU A 186 -8.66 18.80 -7.20
C LEU A 186 -8.85 17.61 -8.12
N ASN A 187 -9.57 16.60 -7.67
CA ASN A 187 -10.09 15.53 -8.49
C ASN A 187 -11.49 15.87 -8.98
N VAL A 188 -11.72 15.77 -10.28
CA VAL A 188 -13.03 16.04 -10.89
C VAL A 188 -13.77 14.73 -11.10
N GLN A 189 -14.83 14.51 -10.30
CA GLN A 189 -15.65 13.30 -10.33
C GLN A 189 -17.12 13.67 -10.64
N PRO A 190 -17.54 13.73 -11.91
CA PRO A 190 -18.87 14.20 -12.30
C PRO A 190 -20.00 13.18 -12.10
N GLU A 191 -19.68 11.89 -11.98
CA GLU A 191 -20.67 10.83 -11.94
C GLU A 191 -21.47 10.82 -10.63
N ARG A 192 -22.74 10.41 -10.72
CA ARG A 192 -23.62 10.22 -9.54
C ARG A 192 -23.32 8.94 -8.77
N LYS A 193 -22.58 8.01 -9.39
CA LYS A 193 -22.23 6.72 -8.77
C LYS A 193 -21.30 6.91 -7.58
N ALA A 194 -21.25 5.91 -6.71
CA ALA A 194 -20.34 5.84 -5.56
C ALA A 194 -18.87 5.60 -5.96
N VAL A 195 -18.48 6.01 -7.17
CA VAL A 195 -17.10 6.02 -7.62
C VAL A 195 -16.36 7.12 -6.87
N LEU A 196 -15.21 6.77 -6.31
CA LEU A 196 -14.45 7.63 -5.40
C LEU A 196 -13.78 8.80 -6.11
N GLU A 197 -13.27 8.56 -7.30
CA GLU A 197 -12.39 9.45 -8.03
C GLU A 197 -12.77 9.45 -9.51
N GLY A 198 -12.62 10.62 -10.14
CA GLY A 198 -12.69 10.77 -11.59
C GLY A 198 -11.30 10.65 -12.20
N SER A 199 -11.24 10.59 -13.52
CA SER A 199 -9.98 10.49 -14.28
C SER A 199 -9.16 11.78 -14.28
N GLU A 200 -9.79 12.93 -14.03
CA GLU A 200 -9.12 14.24 -14.08
C GLU A 200 -8.63 14.65 -12.69
N GLU A 201 -7.30 14.83 -12.57
CA GLU A 201 -6.63 15.35 -11.39
C GLU A 201 -5.92 16.66 -11.73
N ILE A 202 -6.17 17.72 -10.97
CA ILE A 202 -5.62 19.07 -11.20
C ILE A 202 -4.81 19.46 -9.97
N LEU A 203 -3.50 19.64 -10.12
CA LEU A 203 -2.66 20.17 -9.06
C LEU A 203 -3.03 21.62 -8.78
N ILE A 204 -3.14 21.97 -7.50
CA ILE A 204 -3.38 23.30 -6.97
C ILE A 204 -2.11 23.85 -6.33
N SER A 205 -1.32 23.01 -5.64
CA SER A 205 0.00 23.33 -5.12
C SER A 205 1.07 23.26 -6.21
N ALA A 206 2.24 23.88 -5.94
CA ALA A 206 3.42 23.73 -6.79
C ALA A 206 4.05 22.33 -6.64
N GLN A 207 3.97 21.75 -5.43
CA GLN A 207 4.45 20.40 -5.17
C GLN A 207 3.45 19.39 -5.73
N SER A 208 3.96 18.36 -6.40
CA SER A 208 3.18 17.30 -7.05
C SER A 208 3.24 15.98 -6.31
N THR A 209 4.22 15.80 -5.41
CA THR A 209 4.50 14.54 -4.71
C THR A 209 4.57 14.73 -3.20
N LEU A 210 4.13 13.72 -2.46
CA LEU A 210 4.29 13.57 -1.02
C LEU A 210 5.32 12.48 -0.77
N PRO A 211 6.52 12.79 -0.22
CA PRO A 211 7.52 11.79 0.11
C PRO A 211 7.08 10.96 1.32
N MET A 212 7.14 9.64 1.17
CA MET A 212 6.92 8.67 2.24
C MET A 212 8.24 7.99 2.55
N THR A 213 9.01 8.52 3.48
CA THR A 213 10.29 7.93 3.91
C THR A 213 10.03 6.90 4.99
N LEU A 214 10.35 5.65 4.69
CA LEU A 214 10.11 4.49 5.53
C LEU A 214 11.45 3.94 6.04
N ASP A 215 11.46 3.39 7.26
CA ASP A 215 12.58 2.59 7.74
C ASP A 215 12.37 1.13 7.30
N VAL A 216 13.17 0.65 6.37
CA VAL A 216 13.14 -0.72 5.89
C VAL A 216 14.42 -1.43 6.32
N SER A 217 14.32 -2.31 7.32
CA SER A 217 15.46 -3.03 7.88
C SER A 217 16.65 -2.12 8.27
N GLY A 218 16.37 -0.93 8.78
CA GLY A 218 17.36 0.05 9.21
C GLY A 218 17.89 0.94 8.08
N GLN A 219 17.29 0.90 6.89
CA GLN A 219 17.63 1.75 5.74
C GLN A 219 16.44 2.64 5.37
N PRO A 220 16.66 3.94 5.12
CA PRO A 220 15.59 4.81 4.65
C PRO A 220 15.27 4.53 3.18
N VAL A 221 13.99 4.26 2.91
CA VAL A 221 13.45 4.11 1.55
C VAL A 221 12.36 5.16 1.35
N THR A 222 12.53 6.06 0.39
CA THR A 222 11.55 7.11 0.09
C THR A 222 10.72 6.75 -1.13
N LEU A 223 9.39 6.75 -0.97
CA LEU A 223 8.41 6.56 -2.03
C LEU A 223 7.73 7.89 -2.33
N ASN A 224 7.74 8.34 -3.56
CA ASN A 224 7.07 9.56 -3.96
C ASN A 224 5.59 9.29 -4.31
N LEU A 225 4.65 9.77 -3.51
CA LEU A 225 3.23 9.60 -3.78
C LEU A 225 2.67 10.77 -4.59
N ARG A 226 2.04 10.48 -5.72
CA ARG A 226 1.17 11.42 -6.44
C ARG A 226 -0.28 11.31 -5.96
N PRO A 227 -1.15 12.29 -6.21
CA PRO A 227 -2.53 12.30 -5.71
C PRO A 227 -3.32 11.01 -5.94
N GLN A 228 -3.16 10.35 -7.09
CA GLN A 228 -3.86 9.11 -7.44
C GLN A 228 -3.10 7.83 -7.06
N SER A 229 -1.89 7.95 -6.50
CA SER A 229 -1.10 6.79 -6.10
C SER A 229 -1.78 5.98 -5.00
N PHE A 230 -1.71 4.66 -5.13
CA PHE A 230 -1.99 3.78 -4.02
C PHE A 230 -0.77 3.72 -3.08
N PHE A 231 -1.02 3.73 -1.79
CA PHE A 231 -0.05 3.41 -0.75
C PHE A 231 -0.78 2.74 0.41
N GLN A 232 -0.07 1.91 1.17
CA GLN A 232 -0.59 1.24 2.36
C GLN A 232 -1.09 2.27 3.39
N THR A 233 -2.27 2.03 3.96
CA THR A 233 -2.92 3.01 4.84
C THR A 233 -2.42 2.99 6.29
N ASN A 234 -1.41 2.18 6.58
CA ASN A 234 -0.72 2.08 7.86
C ASN A 234 0.79 2.02 7.56
N THR A 235 1.51 3.06 7.97
CA THR A 235 2.94 3.22 7.67
C THR A 235 3.79 2.15 8.33
N ASP A 236 3.53 1.85 9.60
CA ASP A 236 4.30 0.86 10.36
C ASP A 236 4.12 -0.55 9.78
N ALA A 237 2.88 -0.88 9.42
CA ALA A 237 2.61 -2.14 8.72
C ALA A 237 3.31 -2.24 7.36
N ALA A 238 3.37 -1.14 6.61
CA ALA A 238 4.12 -1.09 5.34
C ALA A 238 5.62 -1.32 5.56
N GLN A 239 6.21 -0.68 6.57
CA GLN A 239 7.62 -0.90 6.95
C GLN A 239 7.90 -2.37 7.30
N VAL A 240 6.98 -3.01 8.05
CA VAL A 240 7.10 -4.44 8.37
C VAL A 240 7.05 -5.31 7.12
N LEU A 241 6.08 -5.08 6.24
CA LEU A 241 5.94 -5.85 5.00
C LEU A 241 7.20 -5.75 4.12
N TYR A 242 7.72 -4.53 3.94
CA TYR A 242 8.91 -4.32 3.11
C TYR A 242 10.18 -4.86 3.76
N SER A 243 10.31 -4.72 5.09
CA SER A 243 11.43 -5.31 5.83
C SER A 243 11.41 -6.84 5.75
N ARG A 244 10.25 -7.48 5.88
CA ARG A 244 10.11 -8.94 5.70
C ARG A 244 10.51 -9.39 4.30
N ALA A 245 10.12 -8.61 3.29
CA ALA A 245 10.53 -8.89 1.91
C ALA A 245 12.06 -8.93 1.78
N VAL A 246 12.74 -7.90 2.26
CA VAL A 246 14.20 -7.80 2.23
C VAL A 246 14.85 -8.95 3.02
N GLU A 247 14.43 -9.16 4.25
CA GLU A 247 15.00 -10.18 5.14
C GLU A 247 14.84 -11.60 4.56
N TRP A 248 13.62 -11.96 4.17
CA TRP A 248 13.33 -13.33 3.73
C TRP A 248 13.93 -13.65 2.36
N VAL A 249 13.95 -12.68 1.44
CA VAL A 249 14.59 -12.86 0.14
C VAL A 249 16.11 -13.01 0.32
N HIS A 250 16.72 -12.15 1.15
CA HIS A 250 18.15 -12.22 1.44
C HIS A 250 18.56 -13.58 2.06
N ASP A 251 17.79 -14.09 3.04
CA ASP A 251 18.05 -15.38 3.69
C ASP A 251 18.07 -16.53 2.70
N VAL A 252 17.13 -16.54 1.77
CA VAL A 252 16.95 -17.65 0.85
C VAL A 252 17.94 -17.62 -0.29
N VAL A 253 18.20 -16.44 -0.86
CA VAL A 253 19.12 -16.31 -2.00
C VAL A 253 20.57 -16.36 -1.53
N GLY A 254 20.90 -15.74 -0.37
CA GLY A 254 22.23 -15.81 0.25
C GLY A 254 22.64 -17.23 0.63
N SER A 255 21.69 -18.08 1.02
CA SER A 255 21.95 -19.50 1.32
C SER A 255 22.20 -20.32 0.07
N SER A 256 21.61 -19.97 -1.07
CA SER A 256 21.79 -20.65 -2.35
C SER A 256 23.18 -20.38 -2.96
N SER A 257 23.68 -19.16 -2.85
CA SER A 257 25.02 -18.76 -3.34
C SER A 257 26.16 -19.49 -2.62
N ARG A 258 26.02 -19.77 -1.32
CA ARG A 258 27.01 -20.51 -0.52
C ARG A 258 27.09 -21.99 -0.90
N ARG A 259 26.03 -22.58 -1.46
CA ARG A 259 26.02 -24.01 -1.87
C ARG A 259 26.70 -24.28 -3.21
N SER A 260 26.83 -23.26 -4.07
CA SER A 260 27.42 -23.44 -5.41
C SER A 260 28.95 -23.49 -5.44
N GLY A 261 29.64 -23.41 -4.30
CA GLY A 261 31.06 -23.69 -4.17
C GLY A 261 32.03 -22.81 -5.00
N SER A 262 31.55 -21.71 -5.59
CA SER A 262 32.38 -20.83 -6.42
C SER A 262 33.21 -19.90 -5.54
N LEU A 263 34.44 -20.30 -5.28
CA LEU A 263 35.44 -19.61 -4.46
C LEU A 263 36.17 -18.46 -5.19
N ARG A 264 35.70 -17.90 -6.28
CA ARG A 264 36.33 -16.70 -6.91
C ARG A 264 35.44 -16.10 -7.98
N GLY A 265 34.72 -15.04 -7.62
CA GLY A 265 34.02 -14.15 -8.54
C GLY A 265 33.04 -13.29 -7.73
N ALA A 266 32.89 -12.02 -8.08
CA ALA A 266 31.83 -11.18 -7.51
C ALA A 266 30.50 -11.92 -7.69
N ALA A 267 29.78 -12.13 -6.59
CA ALA A 267 28.46 -12.79 -6.65
C ALA A 267 27.56 -12.00 -7.59
N LYS A 268 26.93 -12.70 -8.55
CA LYS A 268 25.94 -12.05 -9.44
C LYS A 268 24.85 -11.41 -8.59
N PRO A 269 24.50 -10.13 -8.83
CA PRO A 269 23.41 -9.50 -8.09
C PRO A 269 22.10 -10.29 -8.29
N VAL A 270 21.34 -10.44 -7.21
CA VAL A 270 20.02 -11.07 -7.22
C VAL A 270 19.06 -10.22 -8.04
N THR A 271 18.35 -10.83 -8.96
CA THR A 271 17.35 -10.15 -9.78
C THR A 271 15.95 -10.43 -9.27
N ALA A 272 15.20 -9.38 -8.97
CA ALA A 272 13.80 -9.47 -8.53
C ALA A 272 12.86 -8.79 -9.54
N TRP A 273 11.73 -9.43 -9.81
CA TRP A 273 10.61 -8.79 -10.51
C TRP A 273 9.51 -8.47 -9.51
N ASP A 274 9.13 -7.19 -9.42
CA ASP A 274 8.01 -6.71 -8.58
C ASP A 274 6.79 -6.48 -9.48
N LEU A 275 5.91 -7.47 -9.52
CA LEU A 275 4.70 -7.45 -10.34
C LEU A 275 3.53 -6.88 -9.52
N TYR A 276 2.78 -5.92 -10.07
CA TYR A 276 1.86 -5.03 -9.37
C TYR A 276 2.60 -4.08 -8.41
N CYS A 277 3.71 -3.50 -8.86
CA CYS A 277 4.62 -2.75 -7.99
C CYS A 277 4.05 -1.43 -7.44
N GLY A 278 2.97 -0.89 -8.03
CA GLY A 278 2.43 0.41 -7.65
C GLY A 278 3.50 1.50 -7.76
N VAL A 279 3.72 2.24 -6.67
CA VAL A 279 4.79 3.25 -6.55
C VAL A 279 6.15 2.65 -6.18
N GLY A 280 6.30 1.33 -6.28
CA GLY A 280 7.57 0.63 -6.08
C GLY A 280 7.89 0.24 -4.64
N GLY A 281 6.91 0.07 -3.77
CA GLY A 281 7.15 -0.19 -2.34
C GLY A 281 8.08 -1.38 -2.08
N PHE A 282 7.75 -2.56 -2.57
CA PHE A 282 8.62 -3.75 -2.45
C PHE A 282 9.87 -3.61 -3.31
N GLY A 283 9.72 -3.16 -4.55
CA GLY A 283 10.83 -3.05 -5.50
C GLY A 283 11.94 -2.12 -5.01
N LEU A 284 11.60 -0.92 -4.52
CA LEU A 284 12.59 0.04 -4.00
C LEU A 284 13.24 -0.45 -2.70
N ALA A 285 12.48 -1.16 -1.85
CA ALA A 285 13.04 -1.79 -0.64
C ALA A 285 14.10 -2.84 -1.00
N LEU A 286 13.82 -3.71 -1.97
CA LEU A 286 14.77 -4.74 -2.45
C LEU A 286 15.96 -4.10 -3.17
N ALA A 287 15.74 -3.06 -3.97
CA ALA A 287 16.80 -2.35 -4.67
C ALA A 287 17.74 -1.61 -3.70
N GLY A 288 17.19 -0.98 -2.65
CA GLY A 288 17.97 -0.39 -1.56
C GLY A 288 18.79 -1.42 -0.77
N ALA A 289 18.39 -2.68 -0.78
CA ALA A 289 19.14 -3.81 -0.23
C ALA A 289 20.15 -4.43 -1.21
N GLY A 290 20.43 -3.79 -2.36
CA GLY A 290 21.44 -4.21 -3.35
C GLY A 290 20.96 -5.26 -4.36
N MET A 291 19.64 -5.44 -4.52
CA MET A 291 19.11 -6.31 -5.56
C MET A 291 18.84 -5.51 -6.84
N ARG A 292 18.94 -6.19 -7.98
CA ARG A 292 18.52 -5.64 -9.26
C ARG A 292 17.02 -5.84 -9.44
N VAL A 293 16.23 -4.78 -9.64
CA VAL A 293 14.78 -4.82 -9.65
C VAL A 293 14.19 -4.38 -10.98
N ILE A 294 13.18 -5.10 -11.46
CA ILE A 294 12.25 -4.62 -12.46
C ILE A 294 10.85 -4.59 -11.85
N GLY A 295 10.28 -3.39 -11.71
CA GLY A 295 8.90 -3.19 -11.27
C GLY A 295 7.94 -3.05 -12.45
N VAL A 296 6.80 -3.72 -12.38
CA VAL A 296 5.77 -3.68 -13.43
C VAL A 296 4.43 -3.28 -12.83
N GLU A 297 3.84 -2.23 -13.38
CA GLU A 297 2.56 -1.67 -12.93
C GLU A 297 1.79 -1.12 -14.14
N ALA A 298 0.49 -1.33 -14.15
CA ALA A 298 -0.36 -0.86 -15.26
C ALA A 298 -0.55 0.65 -15.30
N GLN A 299 -0.42 1.33 -14.15
CA GLN A 299 -0.67 2.77 -14.04
C GLN A 299 0.61 3.59 -14.28
N GLU A 300 0.71 4.25 -15.44
CA GLU A 300 1.86 5.10 -15.80
C GLU A 300 2.22 6.15 -14.74
N GLN A 301 1.24 6.73 -14.05
CA GLN A 301 1.50 7.71 -13.00
C GLN A 301 2.22 7.12 -11.78
N ALA A 302 1.88 5.88 -11.43
CA ALA A 302 2.55 5.16 -10.34
C ALA A 302 3.98 4.78 -10.74
N VAL A 303 4.16 4.31 -11.97
CA VAL A 303 5.49 4.03 -12.56
C VAL A 303 6.37 5.29 -12.57
N GLY A 304 5.80 6.43 -13.01
CA GLY A 304 6.51 7.72 -12.99
C GLY A 304 6.97 8.11 -11.58
N ALA A 305 6.13 7.88 -10.57
CA ALA A 305 6.50 8.15 -9.17
C ALA A 305 7.60 7.21 -8.67
N ALA A 306 7.57 5.92 -9.04
CA ALA A 306 8.61 4.96 -8.72
C ALA A 306 9.97 5.35 -9.35
N ARG A 307 9.96 5.79 -10.60
CA ARG A 307 11.17 6.28 -11.29
C ARG A 307 11.75 7.53 -10.61
N GLU A 308 10.91 8.48 -10.21
CA GLU A 308 11.35 9.66 -9.43
C GLU A 308 12.03 9.23 -8.12
N SER A 309 11.48 8.24 -7.42
CA SER A 309 12.07 7.72 -6.20
C SER A 309 13.44 7.07 -6.45
N VAL A 310 13.63 6.32 -7.55
CA VAL A 310 14.95 5.78 -7.95
C VAL A 310 15.97 6.91 -8.16
N GLU A 311 15.60 7.94 -8.91
CA GLU A 311 16.50 9.07 -9.18
C GLU A 311 16.89 9.80 -7.90
N GLU A 312 15.97 9.99 -6.96
CA GLU A 312 16.27 10.60 -5.66
C GLU A 312 17.19 9.71 -4.81
N MET A 313 16.99 8.38 -4.79
CA MET A 313 17.87 7.45 -4.10
C MET A 313 19.30 7.51 -4.69
N ARG A 314 19.43 7.53 -6.01
CA ARG A 314 20.72 7.69 -6.70
C ARG A 314 21.37 9.03 -6.40
N ALA A 315 20.60 10.12 -6.41
CA ALA A 315 21.08 11.47 -6.06
C ALA A 315 21.55 11.57 -4.58
N ALA A 316 20.97 10.76 -3.70
CA ALA A 316 21.40 10.61 -2.31
C ALA A 316 22.66 9.72 -2.14
N GLY A 317 23.24 9.21 -3.24
CA GLY A 317 24.46 8.40 -3.25
C GLY A 317 24.23 6.91 -3.02
N LEU A 318 23.00 6.43 -3.11
CA LEU A 318 22.69 5.02 -3.03
C LEU A 318 22.93 4.33 -4.39
N ASP A 319 23.61 3.20 -4.37
CA ASP A 319 23.80 2.36 -5.57
C ASP A 319 22.56 1.49 -5.78
N VAL A 320 21.60 2.01 -6.58
CA VAL A 320 20.30 1.39 -6.81
C VAL A 320 20.13 1.00 -8.26
N GLU A 321 20.02 -0.31 -8.51
CA GLU A 321 19.67 -0.87 -9.80
C GLU A 321 18.18 -1.22 -9.87
N ALA A 322 17.34 -0.27 -10.25
CA ALA A 322 15.92 -0.49 -10.43
C ALA A 322 15.37 0.21 -11.68
N ASP A 323 14.54 -0.51 -12.41
CA ASP A 323 13.78 -0.03 -13.57
C ASP A 323 12.29 -0.30 -13.34
N PHE A 324 11.43 0.63 -13.77
CA PHE A 324 9.97 0.50 -13.65
C PHE A 324 9.30 0.65 -15.01
N VAL A 325 8.35 -0.26 -15.32
CA VAL A 325 7.68 -0.38 -16.62
C VAL A 325 6.17 -0.29 -16.46
N ALA A 326 5.53 0.55 -17.29
CA ALA A 326 4.06 0.62 -17.36
C ALA A 326 3.54 -0.46 -18.30
N ALA A 327 2.96 -1.52 -17.74
CA ALA A 327 2.41 -2.64 -18.50
C ALA A 327 1.46 -3.49 -17.65
N ASP A 328 0.63 -4.32 -18.29
CA ASP A 328 -0.02 -5.43 -17.59
C ASP A 328 1.02 -6.44 -17.14
N ALA A 329 0.96 -6.85 -15.87
CA ALA A 329 1.97 -7.70 -15.26
C ALA A 329 2.07 -9.07 -15.93
N THR A 330 0.93 -9.67 -16.31
CA THR A 330 0.87 -11.01 -16.94
C THR A 330 1.40 -10.97 -18.36
N GLU A 331 0.97 -10.00 -19.15
CA GLU A 331 1.40 -9.83 -20.54
C GLU A 331 2.90 -9.53 -20.60
N TRP A 332 3.37 -8.63 -19.73
CA TRP A 332 4.79 -8.28 -19.66
C TRP A 332 5.67 -9.47 -19.28
N ALA A 333 5.28 -10.22 -18.24
CA ALA A 333 6.04 -11.39 -17.78
C ALA A 333 6.15 -12.47 -18.85
N ARG A 334 5.07 -12.74 -19.58
CA ARG A 334 5.07 -13.69 -20.72
C ARG A 334 5.96 -13.20 -21.87
N ALA A 335 5.88 -11.94 -22.23
CA ALA A 335 6.67 -11.36 -23.32
C ALA A 335 8.17 -11.36 -22.98
N GLU A 336 8.53 -11.03 -21.74
CA GLU A 336 9.93 -10.98 -21.30
C GLU A 336 10.56 -12.38 -21.26
N SER A 337 9.82 -13.39 -20.79
CA SER A 337 10.28 -14.78 -20.82
C SER A 337 10.52 -15.29 -22.25
N SER A 338 9.66 -14.92 -23.18
CA SER A 338 9.84 -15.29 -24.61
C SER A 338 11.07 -14.65 -25.23
N ARG A 339 11.41 -13.41 -24.84
CA ARG A 339 12.63 -12.71 -25.29
C ARG A 339 13.90 -13.34 -24.72
N GLN A 340 13.86 -13.92 -23.52
CA GLN A 340 15.00 -14.58 -22.89
C GLN A 340 15.32 -15.93 -23.54
N GLY A 341 14.35 -16.63 -24.12
CA GLY A 341 14.50 -17.87 -24.88
C GLY A 341 15.07 -17.71 -26.29
N ALA A 342 15.05 -16.51 -26.85
CA ALA A 342 15.65 -16.22 -28.16
C ALA A 342 17.16 -15.97 -28.01
N GLY A 343 17.98 -16.90 -28.50
CA GLY A 343 19.43 -17.07 -28.38
C GLY A 343 20.37 -15.86 -28.33
N PRO A 344 21.69 -16.05 -28.23
CA PRO A 344 22.65 -14.96 -28.05
C PRO A 344 22.76 -14.10 -29.29
N GLY A 345 22.23 -12.86 -29.24
CA GLY A 345 22.33 -11.90 -30.36
C GLY A 345 21.35 -10.74 -30.35
N VAL A 346 20.32 -10.79 -29.55
CA VAL A 346 19.36 -9.68 -29.46
C VAL A 346 19.82 -8.71 -28.37
N MET A 347 20.17 -7.47 -28.78
CA MET A 347 20.47 -6.39 -27.82
C MET A 347 19.24 -6.14 -26.95
N ARG A 348 19.41 -6.28 -25.65
CA ARG A 348 18.39 -6.18 -24.61
C ARG A 348 18.38 -4.75 -24.05
N ALA A 349 17.23 -4.14 -24.01
CA ALA A 349 17.05 -3.01 -23.08
C ALA A 349 17.24 -3.53 -21.67
N GLY A 350 18.37 -3.17 -21.01
CA GLY A 350 18.66 -3.52 -19.61
C GLY A 350 19.54 -4.75 -19.31
N GLY A 351 20.08 -5.47 -20.30
CA GLY A 351 21.14 -6.48 -20.07
C GLY A 351 20.82 -7.68 -19.16
N LEU A 352 19.57 -8.09 -19.00
CA LEU A 352 19.14 -9.20 -18.17
C LEU A 352 19.29 -10.55 -18.89
N GLY A 353 20.31 -11.32 -18.53
CA GLY A 353 20.70 -12.56 -19.20
C GLY A 353 19.98 -13.84 -18.73
N ALA A 354 19.25 -13.81 -17.64
CA ALA A 354 18.47 -14.91 -17.07
C ALA A 354 17.17 -14.36 -16.50
N GLY A 355 16.14 -15.21 -16.30
CA GLY A 355 14.91 -14.85 -15.59
C GLY A 355 15.19 -14.33 -14.17
N PRO A 356 14.17 -13.85 -13.45
CA PRO A 356 14.35 -13.36 -12.09
C PRO A 356 14.69 -14.50 -11.14
N ASP A 357 15.54 -14.22 -10.15
CA ASP A 357 15.79 -15.13 -9.04
C ASP A 357 14.59 -15.15 -8.07
N VAL A 358 13.85 -14.03 -8.02
CA VAL A 358 12.68 -13.83 -7.16
C VAL A 358 11.57 -13.08 -7.92
N VAL A 359 10.35 -13.55 -7.79
CA VAL A 359 9.14 -12.78 -8.18
C VAL A 359 8.45 -12.29 -6.92
N VAL A 360 8.15 -11.00 -6.86
CA VAL A 360 7.34 -10.38 -5.82
C VAL A 360 5.97 -10.05 -6.41
N VAL A 361 4.90 -10.38 -5.71
CA VAL A 361 3.54 -10.01 -6.10
C VAL A 361 2.78 -9.42 -4.91
N ASN A 362 2.19 -8.24 -5.11
CA ASN A 362 1.25 -7.62 -4.18
C ASN A 362 -0.02 -7.18 -4.94
N PRO A 363 -0.87 -8.13 -5.34
CA PRO A 363 -2.00 -7.87 -6.21
C PRO A 363 -3.16 -7.17 -5.47
N PRO A 364 -4.15 -6.63 -6.21
CA PRO A 364 -5.41 -6.21 -5.64
C PRO A 364 -6.18 -7.41 -5.01
N ARG A 365 -7.27 -7.13 -4.28
CA ARG A 365 -8.07 -8.13 -3.52
C ARG A 365 -8.48 -9.39 -4.29
N ARG A 366 -8.51 -9.33 -5.61
CA ARG A 366 -8.87 -10.48 -6.47
C ARG A 366 -7.74 -11.51 -6.64
N GLY A 367 -6.51 -11.20 -6.20
CA GLY A 367 -5.32 -12.02 -6.42
C GLY A 367 -4.63 -11.73 -7.76
N ILE A 368 -3.63 -12.55 -8.10
CA ILE A 368 -2.88 -12.48 -9.37
C ILE A 368 -3.66 -13.12 -10.54
N GLY A 369 -4.60 -13.98 -10.20
CA GLY A 369 -5.38 -14.74 -11.16
C GLY A 369 -4.64 -15.93 -11.76
N ARG A 370 -5.42 -16.84 -12.34
CA ARG A 370 -4.93 -18.12 -12.85
C ARG A 370 -3.81 -17.98 -13.88
N ASP A 371 -3.93 -17.04 -14.80
CA ASP A 371 -2.99 -16.87 -15.91
C ASP A 371 -1.58 -16.52 -15.45
N LEU A 372 -1.44 -15.62 -14.46
CA LEU A 372 -0.14 -15.27 -13.91
C LEU A 372 0.37 -16.37 -12.97
N ALA A 373 -0.51 -17.01 -12.20
CA ALA A 373 -0.14 -18.13 -11.33
C ALA A 373 0.43 -19.32 -12.14
N GLU A 374 -0.21 -19.70 -13.25
CA GLU A 374 0.25 -20.74 -14.16
C GLU A 374 1.58 -20.34 -14.86
N TRP A 375 1.72 -19.07 -15.22
CA TRP A 375 2.97 -18.57 -15.77
C TRP A 375 4.11 -18.69 -14.75
N ILE A 376 3.91 -18.25 -13.49
CA ILE A 376 4.90 -18.39 -12.41
C ILE A 376 5.27 -19.86 -12.23
N ALA A 377 4.30 -20.76 -12.19
CA ALA A 377 4.53 -22.20 -12.08
C ALA A 377 5.43 -22.74 -13.21
N GLY A 378 5.22 -22.29 -14.45
CA GLY A 378 5.98 -22.70 -15.63
C GLY A 378 7.28 -21.95 -15.88
N SER A 379 7.55 -20.84 -15.18
CA SER A 379 8.64 -19.88 -15.51
C SER A 379 10.05 -20.33 -15.14
N GLY A 380 10.21 -21.38 -14.32
CA GLY A 380 11.50 -21.79 -13.77
C GLY A 380 11.98 -20.92 -12.59
N VAL A 381 11.21 -19.95 -12.11
CA VAL A 381 11.50 -19.19 -10.88
C VAL A 381 11.38 -20.10 -9.67
N ASP A 382 12.36 -20.05 -8.77
CA ASP A 382 12.38 -20.90 -7.57
C ASP A 382 11.79 -20.22 -6.34
N THR A 383 11.68 -18.88 -6.33
CA THR A 383 11.28 -18.11 -5.15
C THR A 383 10.20 -17.09 -5.51
N VAL A 384 9.11 -17.07 -4.75
CA VAL A 384 8.06 -16.05 -4.86
C VAL A 384 7.79 -15.44 -3.49
N LEU A 385 7.78 -14.12 -3.40
CA LEU A 385 7.24 -13.40 -2.26
C LEU A 385 5.83 -12.94 -2.61
N TYR A 386 4.84 -13.40 -1.88
CA TYR A 386 3.44 -13.06 -2.09
C TYR A 386 2.92 -12.26 -0.90
N SER A 387 2.52 -11.00 -1.10
CA SER A 387 1.78 -10.20 -0.11
C SER A 387 0.33 -10.02 -0.57
N SER A 388 -0.64 -10.14 0.33
CA SER A 388 -2.06 -10.02 -0.02
C SER A 388 -2.93 -9.55 1.15
N CYS A 389 -3.81 -8.60 0.87
CA CYS A 389 -4.89 -8.20 1.80
C CYS A 389 -6.10 -9.16 1.77
N ASN A 390 -6.00 -10.28 1.03
CA ASN A 390 -7.05 -11.29 0.95
C ASN A 390 -6.44 -12.68 0.83
N VAL A 391 -6.26 -13.34 1.96
CA VAL A 391 -5.67 -14.69 2.03
C VAL A 391 -6.49 -15.75 1.27
N ARG A 392 -7.80 -15.53 1.03
CA ARG A 392 -8.63 -16.44 0.23
C ARG A 392 -8.26 -16.43 -1.25
N SER A 393 -8.00 -15.23 -1.81
CA SER A 393 -7.50 -15.13 -3.19
C SER A 393 -6.07 -15.66 -3.30
N MET A 394 -5.22 -15.42 -2.31
CA MET A 394 -3.87 -16.01 -2.24
C MET A 394 -3.95 -17.55 -2.28
N ALA A 395 -4.79 -18.17 -1.47
CA ALA A 395 -4.97 -19.63 -1.48
C ALA A 395 -5.49 -20.16 -2.83
N ALA A 396 -6.39 -19.43 -3.49
CA ALA A 396 -6.86 -19.78 -4.82
C ALA A 396 -5.76 -19.72 -5.90
N ASP A 397 -4.90 -18.72 -5.84
CA ASP A 397 -3.77 -18.58 -6.74
C ASP A 397 -2.70 -19.67 -6.49
N LEU A 398 -2.42 -19.99 -5.21
CA LEU A 398 -1.50 -21.07 -4.84
C LEU A 398 -1.98 -22.44 -5.34
N ALA A 399 -3.28 -22.67 -5.41
CA ALA A 399 -3.81 -23.90 -5.99
C ALA A 399 -3.45 -24.10 -7.47
N ALA A 400 -3.15 -23.02 -8.20
CA ALA A 400 -2.62 -23.08 -9.57
C ALA A 400 -1.08 -23.15 -9.61
N MET A 401 -0.38 -22.86 -8.50
CA MET A 401 1.07 -22.91 -8.35
C MET A 401 1.51 -24.21 -7.66
N ARG A 402 1.13 -25.37 -8.20
CA ARG A 402 1.21 -26.69 -7.53
C ARG A 402 2.61 -27.11 -7.10
N ASP A 403 3.65 -26.56 -7.74
CA ASP A 403 5.05 -26.88 -7.45
C ASP A 403 5.64 -25.96 -6.38
N PHE A 404 4.84 -25.06 -5.79
CA PHE A 404 5.30 -24.15 -4.76
C PHE A 404 4.75 -24.51 -3.39
N GLU A 405 5.62 -24.39 -2.40
CA GLU A 405 5.29 -24.55 -0.98
C GLU A 405 5.54 -23.24 -0.23
N VAL A 406 4.68 -22.94 0.72
CA VAL A 406 4.89 -21.87 1.69
C VAL A 406 6.00 -22.30 2.65
N VAL A 407 7.10 -21.55 2.72
CA VAL A 407 8.24 -21.84 3.60
C VAL A 407 8.36 -20.83 4.76
N LYS A 408 7.80 -19.64 4.61
CA LYS A 408 7.62 -18.66 5.67
C LYS A 408 6.29 -17.93 5.42
N ALA A 409 5.57 -17.58 6.49
CA ALA A 409 4.37 -16.75 6.42
C ALA A 409 4.22 -15.91 7.68
N GLN A 410 3.62 -14.72 7.54
CA GLN A 410 3.27 -13.84 8.64
C GLN A 410 1.96 -13.11 8.37
N VAL A 411 1.13 -13.00 9.38
CA VAL A 411 -0.02 -12.09 9.40
C VAL A 411 0.43 -10.71 9.87
N VAL A 412 0.08 -9.67 9.13
CA VAL A 412 0.33 -8.28 9.49
C VAL A 412 -1.02 -7.58 9.67
N ASP A 413 -1.31 -7.16 10.90
CA ASP A 413 -2.57 -6.48 11.24
C ASP A 413 -2.57 -5.03 10.76
N MET A 414 -2.62 -4.81 9.45
CA MET A 414 -2.67 -3.48 8.85
C MET A 414 -3.94 -2.71 9.18
N PHE A 415 -5.03 -3.41 9.49
CA PHE A 415 -6.37 -2.85 9.65
C PHE A 415 -6.96 -3.24 11.01
N ALA A 416 -6.33 -2.76 12.09
CA ALA A 416 -6.80 -3.00 13.46
C ALA A 416 -8.30 -2.69 13.62
N HIS A 417 -8.98 -3.42 14.49
CA HIS A 417 -10.41 -3.37 14.78
C HIS A 417 -11.32 -3.80 13.61
N THR A 418 -10.77 -4.42 12.56
CA THR A 418 -11.55 -4.99 11.45
C THR A 418 -11.12 -6.42 11.16
N GLU A 419 -11.92 -7.14 10.37
CA GLU A 419 -11.61 -8.51 9.92
C GLU A 419 -10.50 -8.54 8.84
N HIS A 420 -10.08 -7.39 8.34
CA HIS A 420 -9.08 -7.29 7.29
C HIS A 420 -7.65 -7.33 7.86
N PHE A 421 -6.76 -7.96 7.14
CA PHE A 421 -5.32 -8.04 7.45
C PHE A 421 -4.52 -8.29 6.17
N GLU A 422 -3.21 -8.11 6.25
CA GLU A 422 -2.27 -8.54 5.22
C GLU A 422 -1.67 -9.89 5.60
N THR A 423 -1.40 -10.71 4.60
CA THR A 423 -0.60 -11.92 4.74
C THR A 423 0.58 -11.81 3.80
N VAL A 424 1.79 -11.92 4.33
CA VAL A 424 3.00 -12.07 3.53
C VAL A 424 3.48 -13.52 3.62
N ALA A 425 3.79 -14.13 2.47
CA ALA A 425 4.28 -15.49 2.37
C ALA A 425 5.48 -15.58 1.44
N LEU A 426 6.50 -16.30 1.85
CA LEU A 426 7.61 -16.70 1.01
C LEU A 426 7.35 -18.12 0.51
N LEU A 427 7.34 -18.28 -0.79
CA LEU A 427 7.11 -19.53 -1.47
C LEU A 427 8.42 -20.03 -2.09
N LYS A 428 8.63 -21.33 -2.05
CA LYS A 428 9.72 -22.02 -2.73
C LYS A 428 9.18 -23.12 -3.61
N ARG A 429 9.83 -23.31 -4.76
CA ARG A 429 9.54 -24.46 -5.59
C ARG A 429 9.96 -25.73 -4.84
N ALA A 430 9.02 -26.67 -4.69
CA ALA A 430 9.29 -27.98 -4.13
C ALA A 430 10.34 -28.70 -5.00
N ARG A 431 11.39 -29.23 -4.38
CA ARG A 431 12.36 -30.08 -5.06
C ARG A 431 11.77 -31.49 -5.04
N GLY A 432 11.38 -31.99 -6.23
CA GLY A 432 10.97 -33.36 -6.41
C GLY A 432 12.06 -34.36 -6.05
#